data_2366301789f9caf018897ca1596a6401
#
_entry.id   2366301789f9caf018897ca1596a6401
#
_cell.length_a   1.000
_cell.length_b   1.000
_cell.length_c   1.000
_cell.angle_alpha   90.00
_cell.angle_beta   90.00
_cell.angle_gamma   90.00
#
_symmetry.space_group_name_H-M   'P 1'
#
loop_
_entity.id
_entity.type
_entity.pdbx_description
1 polymer ?
#
loop_
_entity_poly.entity_id
_entity_poly.type
_entity_poly.pdbx_seq_one_letter_code
_entity_poly.pdbx_strand_id
1 'polypeptide(L)'
;MGRSEDFQPIARRDLLGLLGLTGAAAWLPAGQAYAQARGATLVIGIDISDTITLDPVKQAQYTPPITLAATYDALMTLAPGDYIEPKPALATAWRRTPDGKGWRFTLREGVKFASGATMTAEDVQFSFQRLLAMKEQTQQYLKAVDRCEIVDAKTIDLVMNAPAAPLLNILCAPSFGILEKKVVEAQGGSMADDAKEKDKATDWLNQNSAGTGPYRLVRWERNQQIQLARNPHHWRGAPAFERVVIRHFSDSAAQLLAVRRGDIQAAFNLIPEQIATLRDDPAVRAERLPSLDFVYMALTQNPEFNRALAQKPCRQAIGHAIDYDGITTNMLGGAALRPAHFLPIGVNGSTEEIAREIGFRQDLEKAKRLLQEGGFADGFEFEIAYGNAAVAGVSYQLLAQKIQADLTRVGIRVRLNPMDQVNLRTAYTTGRTQGGVLTFWNPPAVENELWAAAVVERVARRVHWPVPPEMTALVKRAAEEPDVAQAATLWVEWQRAMVDQANHFILFQPIYQIAVRNTVKRFPLTAAGWQLEIGQTTPA
;
A
#
# COMPACT_ATOMS: atom_id res chain seq x y z
N MET A 1 34.36 -51.58 -48.27
CA MET A 1 35.21 -52.23 -47.27
C MET A 1 35.11 -51.42 -46.01
N GLY A 2 34.54 -51.76 -44.95
CA GLY A 2 34.18 -52.98 -44.35
C GLY A 2 33.72 -52.75 -42.91
N ARG A 3 33.06 -53.67 -42.45
CA ARG A 3 32.73 -54.15 -41.12
C ARG A 3 31.77 -53.33 -40.24
N SER A 4 30.56 -53.84 -40.24
CA SER A 4 29.56 -53.79 -39.19
C SER A 4 30.05 -54.58 -37.96
N GLU A 5 29.94 -53.99 -36.74
CA GLU A 5 30.01 -54.73 -35.49
C GLU A 5 28.63 -54.83 -34.89
N ASP A 6 28.17 -56.08 -34.72
CA ASP A 6 26.90 -56.48 -34.13
C ASP A 6 26.89 -56.24 -32.61
N PHE A 7 25.93 -55.50 -32.12
CA PHE A 7 25.57 -55.45 -30.68
C PHE A 7 24.53 -56.54 -30.39
N GLN A 8 24.93 -57.56 -29.63
CA GLN A 8 24.01 -58.54 -29.06
C GLN A 8 23.40 -58.02 -27.74
N PRO A 9 22.10 -58.22 -27.47
CA PRO A 9 21.45 -57.82 -26.23
C PRO A 9 21.75 -58.82 -25.10
N ILE A 10 22.23 -58.29 -23.96
CA ILE A 10 22.46 -59.02 -22.72
C ILE A 10 21.09 -59.34 -22.08
N ALA A 11 20.87 -60.66 -21.83
CA ALA A 11 19.63 -61.18 -21.25
C ALA A 11 19.47 -60.79 -19.77
N ARG A 12 18.23 -60.43 -19.42
CA ARG A 12 17.75 -59.95 -18.11
C ARG A 12 17.77 -60.98 -16.96
N ARG A 13 18.65 -61.95 -16.95
CA ARG A 13 18.55 -63.12 -16.01
C ARG A 13 19.70 -63.33 -15.02
N ASP A 14 20.78 -62.53 -15.07
CA ASP A 14 21.96 -62.80 -14.24
C ASP A 14 22.33 -61.64 -13.27
N LEU A 15 21.35 -60.89 -12.76
CA LEU A 15 21.57 -59.85 -11.75
C LEU A 15 20.74 -60.03 -10.48
N LEU A 16 20.48 -61.29 -10.11
CA LEU A 16 19.78 -61.65 -8.86
C LEU A 16 20.60 -62.72 -8.06
N GLY A 17 21.74 -62.29 -7.58
CA GLY A 17 22.51 -63.17 -6.73
C GLY A 17 23.77 -62.54 -6.18
N LEU A 18 23.66 -61.45 -5.37
CA LEU A 18 24.68 -61.04 -4.39
C LEU A 18 24.20 -59.73 -3.72
N LEU A 19 23.40 -59.84 -2.66
CA LEU A 19 23.28 -58.80 -1.60
C LEU A 19 22.39 -59.40 -0.49
N GLY A 20 23.00 -60.33 0.27
CA GLY A 20 22.50 -60.73 1.57
C GLY A 20 23.31 -60.04 2.66
N LEU A 21 22.59 -59.45 3.63
CA LEU A 21 23.03 -59.12 4.98
C LEU A 21 23.98 -57.88 5.11
N THR A 22 23.42 -56.70 5.42
CA THR A 22 23.66 -55.94 6.67
C THR A 22 23.01 -54.57 6.57
N GLY A 23 22.29 -54.17 7.62
CA GLY A 23 21.94 -52.76 7.86
C GLY A 23 20.47 -52.41 7.65
N ALA A 24 19.64 -52.62 8.67
CA ALA A 24 18.36 -51.97 8.82
C ALA A 24 18.59 -50.48 9.07
N ALA A 25 18.83 -49.71 8.00
CA ALA A 25 18.69 -48.25 8.01
C ALA A 25 17.22 -47.92 7.76
N ALA A 26 16.54 -47.39 8.76
CA ALA A 26 15.16 -46.97 8.69
C ALA A 26 14.98 -45.99 7.53
N TRP A 27 14.35 -46.41 6.47
CA TRP A 27 13.81 -45.56 5.43
C TRP A 27 12.60 -44.83 6.01
N LEU A 28 12.81 -43.65 6.62
CA LEU A 28 11.73 -42.70 6.83
C LEU A 28 11.30 -42.21 5.44
N PRO A 29 10.02 -42.34 5.06
CA PRO A 29 9.57 -41.89 3.76
C PRO A 29 9.78 -40.38 3.65
N ALA A 30 10.50 -39.94 2.62
CA ALA A 30 10.76 -38.52 2.33
C ALA A 30 9.46 -37.65 2.30
N GLY A 31 8.30 -38.27 2.16
CA GLY A 31 7.00 -37.63 2.27
C GLY A 31 6.63 -37.14 3.67
N GLN A 32 7.11 -37.77 4.74
CA GLN A 32 6.82 -37.30 6.12
C GLN A 32 7.70 -36.12 6.53
N ALA A 33 8.95 -36.03 6.07
CA ALA A 33 9.81 -34.88 6.29
C ALA A 33 9.30 -33.63 5.54
N TYR A 34 8.72 -33.78 4.36
CA TYR A 34 8.04 -32.71 3.63
C TYR A 34 6.71 -32.26 4.29
N ALA A 35 5.96 -33.18 4.90
CA ALA A 35 4.71 -32.86 5.58
C ALA A 35 4.97 -32.11 6.90
N GLN A 36 6.02 -32.46 7.64
CA GLN A 36 6.41 -31.78 8.88
C GLN A 36 7.01 -30.39 8.59
N ALA A 37 7.68 -30.19 7.44
CA ALA A 37 8.15 -28.90 6.97
C ALA A 37 7.01 -27.97 6.47
N ARG A 38 5.86 -28.51 6.03
CA ARG A 38 4.70 -27.73 5.59
C ARG A 38 4.01 -26.99 6.73
N GLY A 39 4.01 -27.49 7.96
CA GLY A 39 3.46 -26.80 9.13
C GLY A 39 4.28 -25.60 9.60
N ALA A 40 5.56 -25.57 9.26
CA ALA A 40 6.49 -24.50 9.66
C ALA A 40 6.62 -23.37 8.61
N THR A 41 5.98 -23.47 7.45
CA THR A 41 6.09 -22.50 6.35
C THR A 41 4.74 -21.88 6.01
N LEU A 42 4.69 -20.55 5.99
CA LEU A 42 3.58 -19.76 5.46
C LEU A 42 3.88 -19.41 4.00
N VAL A 43 3.02 -19.80 3.06
CA VAL A 43 3.13 -19.44 1.65
C VAL A 43 2.00 -18.47 1.28
N ILE A 44 2.35 -17.28 0.86
CA ILE A 44 1.43 -16.21 0.45
C ILE A 44 1.52 -16.05 -1.06
N GLY A 45 0.39 -16.11 -1.76
CA GLY A 45 0.28 -15.81 -3.18
C GLY A 45 -0.11 -14.35 -3.39
N ILE A 46 0.73 -13.60 -4.09
CA ILE A 46 0.49 -12.20 -4.43
C ILE A 46 1.29 -11.82 -5.69
N ASP A 47 0.80 -10.86 -6.46
CA ASP A 47 1.58 -10.28 -7.55
C ASP A 47 2.68 -9.37 -6.97
N ILE A 48 3.95 -9.75 -7.16
CA ILE A 48 5.12 -8.99 -6.73
C ILE A 48 5.86 -8.31 -7.89
N SER A 49 5.24 -8.20 -9.05
CA SER A 49 5.87 -7.63 -10.25
C SER A 49 6.28 -6.16 -10.10
N ASP A 50 5.63 -5.43 -9.18
CA ASP A 50 5.98 -4.05 -8.85
C ASP A 50 7.20 -3.94 -7.91
N THR A 51 7.72 -5.05 -7.37
CA THR A 51 8.87 -5.04 -6.46
C THR A 51 10.15 -4.73 -7.22
N ILE A 52 10.61 -3.49 -7.12
CA ILE A 52 11.84 -3.01 -7.77
C ILE A 52 13.03 -3.09 -6.81
N THR A 53 12.79 -2.82 -5.53
CA THR A 53 13.81 -2.80 -4.48
C THR A 53 13.23 -3.21 -3.13
N LEU A 54 14.08 -3.77 -2.27
CA LEU A 54 13.83 -4.06 -0.86
C LEU A 54 14.70 -3.19 0.07
N ASP A 55 15.39 -2.17 -0.46
CA ASP A 55 16.00 -1.12 0.34
C ASP A 55 14.89 -0.18 0.86
N PRO A 56 14.68 -0.08 2.20
CA PRO A 56 13.60 0.72 2.76
C PRO A 56 13.58 2.18 2.28
N VAL A 57 14.77 2.77 2.11
CA VAL A 57 14.91 4.17 1.70
C VAL A 57 14.42 4.43 0.28
N LYS A 58 14.58 3.46 -0.63
CA LYS A 58 14.24 3.58 -2.06
C LYS A 58 12.85 3.05 -2.39
N GLN A 59 12.15 2.45 -1.42
CA GLN A 59 10.86 1.85 -1.65
C GLN A 59 9.80 2.92 -1.95
N ALA A 60 9.07 2.73 -3.06
CA ALA A 60 8.00 3.62 -3.51
C ALA A 60 6.81 2.87 -4.14
N GLN A 61 6.84 1.53 -4.14
CA GLN A 61 5.84 0.65 -4.74
C GLN A 61 4.85 0.14 -3.69
N TYR A 62 3.79 -0.55 -4.17
CA TYR A 62 2.70 -1.00 -3.32
C TYR A 62 2.99 -2.31 -2.56
N THR A 63 3.67 -3.28 -3.21
CA THR A 63 3.86 -4.63 -2.65
C THR A 63 5.06 -4.77 -1.70
N PRO A 64 6.23 -4.12 -1.94
CA PRO A 64 7.40 -4.27 -1.06
C PRO A 64 7.16 -4.03 0.43
N PRO A 65 6.27 -3.10 0.87
CA PRO A 65 6.00 -2.85 2.28
C PRO A 65 5.63 -4.09 3.09
N ILE A 66 4.97 -5.10 2.50
CA ILE A 66 4.65 -6.35 3.18
C ILE A 66 5.93 -7.11 3.61
N THR A 67 6.96 -7.08 2.76
CA THR A 67 8.28 -7.67 3.05
C THR A 67 9.07 -6.82 4.03
N LEU A 68 9.04 -5.51 3.86
CA LEU A 68 9.76 -4.58 4.75
C LEU A 68 9.21 -4.62 6.17
N ALA A 69 7.90 -4.65 6.36
CA ALA A 69 7.26 -4.81 7.68
C ALA A 69 7.60 -6.15 8.36
N ALA A 70 7.91 -7.18 7.56
CA ALA A 70 8.37 -8.45 8.10
C ALA A 70 9.87 -8.44 8.48
N THR A 71 10.68 -7.56 7.88
CA THR A 71 12.15 -7.59 8.05
C THR A 71 12.71 -6.40 8.85
N TYR A 72 11.95 -5.34 8.99
CA TYR A 72 12.33 -4.13 9.74
C TYR A 72 11.23 -3.73 10.72
N ASP A 73 11.60 -3.16 11.86
CA ASP A 73 10.70 -2.40 12.72
C ASP A 73 11.02 -0.91 12.60
N ALA A 74 9.98 -0.08 12.66
CA ALA A 74 10.09 1.37 12.78
C ALA A 74 10.06 1.81 14.26
N LEU A 75 10.22 3.10 14.54
CA LEU A 75 10.13 3.64 15.91
C LEU A 75 8.74 3.40 16.51
N MET A 76 7.72 3.48 15.70
CA MET A 76 6.31 3.30 16.08
C MET A 76 5.62 2.37 15.09
N THR A 77 4.39 1.97 15.40
CA THR A 77 3.54 1.15 14.53
C THR A 77 2.09 1.59 14.65
N LEU A 78 1.25 1.16 13.70
CA LEU A 78 -0.21 1.26 13.81
C LEU A 78 -0.78 -0.11 14.13
N ALA A 79 -1.78 -0.17 15.00
CA ALA A 79 -2.49 -1.42 15.24
C ALA A 79 -3.45 -1.71 14.06
N PRO A 80 -3.66 -2.99 13.69
CA PRO A 80 -4.68 -3.34 12.71
C PRO A 80 -6.05 -2.77 13.11
N GLY A 81 -6.66 -1.99 12.23
CA GLY A 81 -7.95 -1.33 12.46
C GLY A 81 -7.90 -0.01 13.23
N ASP A 82 -6.74 0.40 13.74
CA ASP A 82 -6.52 1.71 14.35
C ASP A 82 -5.42 2.45 13.56
N TYR A 83 -5.83 3.44 12.78
CA TYR A 83 -4.95 4.23 11.91
C TYR A 83 -4.81 5.68 12.39
N ILE A 84 -5.26 5.99 13.61
CA ILE A 84 -5.29 7.34 14.16
C ILE A 84 -4.13 7.52 15.14
N GLU A 85 -3.96 6.57 16.06
CA GLU A 85 -2.97 6.67 17.13
C GLU A 85 -1.77 5.74 16.92
N PRO A 86 -0.55 6.29 16.74
CA PRO A 86 0.67 5.49 16.75
C PRO A 86 0.86 4.74 18.08
N LYS A 87 1.31 3.51 17.97
CA LYS A 87 1.61 2.65 19.14
C LYS A 87 3.12 2.44 19.28
N PRO A 88 3.63 2.21 20.49
CA PRO A 88 5.05 1.95 20.73
C PRO A 88 5.57 0.73 19.98
N ALA A 89 6.73 0.88 19.31
CA ALA A 89 7.52 -0.20 18.71
C ALA A 89 8.98 -0.12 19.19
N LEU A 90 9.93 0.29 18.36
CA LEU A 90 11.32 0.48 18.81
C LEU A 90 11.49 1.70 19.73
N ALA A 91 10.60 2.69 19.66
CA ALA A 91 10.45 3.71 20.70
C ALA A 91 9.36 3.26 21.70
N THR A 92 9.60 3.46 22.98
CA THR A 92 8.67 3.16 24.08
C THR A 92 7.84 4.37 24.47
N ALA A 93 8.35 5.58 24.22
CA ALA A 93 7.70 6.86 24.49
C ALA A 93 8.23 7.95 23.54
N TRP A 94 7.42 8.97 23.33
CA TRP A 94 7.81 10.17 22.60
C TRP A 94 7.14 11.41 23.17
N ARG A 95 7.80 12.56 23.00
CA ARG A 95 7.29 13.87 23.40
C ARG A 95 7.92 14.97 22.57
N ARG A 96 7.35 16.16 22.58
CA ARG A 96 8.03 17.33 22.01
C ARG A 96 9.35 17.59 22.72
N THR A 97 10.35 18.06 21.94
CA THR A 97 11.60 18.55 22.52
C THR A 97 11.34 19.78 23.41
N PRO A 98 12.21 20.10 24.40
CA PRO A 98 11.99 21.22 25.31
C PRO A 98 11.85 22.58 24.62
N ASP A 99 12.48 22.75 23.46
CA ASP A 99 12.39 23.97 22.63
C ASP A 99 11.19 23.95 21.68
N GLY A 100 10.39 22.88 21.67
CA GLY A 100 9.22 22.70 20.80
C GLY A 100 9.55 22.45 19.32
N LYS A 101 10.84 22.38 18.95
CA LYS A 101 11.29 22.30 17.55
C LYS A 101 11.48 20.89 17.02
N GLY A 102 11.07 19.89 17.75
CA GLY A 102 11.24 18.50 17.33
C GLY A 102 10.49 17.50 18.18
N TRP A 103 10.81 16.25 17.96
CA TRP A 103 10.28 15.12 18.71
C TRP A 103 11.41 14.33 19.35
N ARG A 104 11.32 14.11 20.66
CA ARG A 104 12.21 13.25 21.44
C ARG A 104 11.61 11.88 21.59
N PHE A 105 12.40 10.84 21.29
CA PHE A 105 12.02 9.44 21.40
C PHE A 105 12.89 8.72 22.41
N THR A 106 12.26 7.92 23.29
CA THR A 106 12.95 7.00 24.19
C THR A 106 12.99 5.62 23.55
N LEU A 107 14.17 5.09 23.28
CA LEU A 107 14.36 3.82 22.58
C LEU A 107 14.14 2.62 23.52
N ARG A 108 13.64 1.53 22.96
CA ARG A 108 13.47 0.25 23.63
C ARG A 108 14.84 -0.40 23.89
N GLU A 109 15.06 -0.86 25.11
CA GLU A 109 16.29 -1.55 25.48
C GLU A 109 16.29 -3.03 25.06
N GLY A 110 17.48 -3.58 24.80
CA GLY A 110 17.68 -5.00 24.53
C GLY A 110 17.15 -5.49 23.20
N VAL A 111 16.72 -4.60 22.30
CA VAL A 111 16.35 -4.95 20.93
C VAL A 111 17.59 -5.45 20.19
N LYS A 112 17.44 -6.55 19.45
CA LYS A 112 18.51 -7.13 18.63
C LYS A 112 18.13 -7.17 17.18
N PHE A 113 19.10 -6.90 16.33
CA PHE A 113 19.01 -7.17 14.90
C PHE A 113 18.98 -8.68 14.60
N ALA A 114 18.63 -9.05 13.40
CA ALA A 114 18.68 -10.45 12.97
C ALA A 114 20.10 -11.04 13.01
N SER A 115 21.15 -10.23 12.99
CA SER A 115 22.54 -10.62 13.20
C SER A 115 22.85 -11.04 14.66
N GLY A 116 22.00 -10.64 15.62
CA GLY A 116 22.21 -10.79 17.05
C GLY A 116 22.85 -9.57 17.73
N ALA A 117 23.32 -8.56 16.98
CA ALA A 117 23.83 -7.30 17.52
C ALA A 117 22.71 -6.50 18.20
N THR A 118 23.04 -5.80 19.28
CA THR A 118 22.09 -4.93 20.00
C THR A 118 21.92 -3.61 19.26
N MET A 119 20.67 -3.19 19.04
CA MET A 119 20.34 -1.88 18.47
C MET A 119 20.75 -0.75 19.43
N THR A 120 21.29 0.32 18.87
CA THR A 120 21.74 1.51 19.58
C THR A 120 21.12 2.78 18.99
N ALA A 121 21.29 3.91 19.66
CA ALA A 121 20.91 5.22 19.13
C ALA A 121 21.65 5.58 17.83
N GLU A 122 22.87 5.05 17.64
CA GLU A 122 23.64 5.26 16.40
C GLU A 122 23.01 4.58 15.19
N ASP A 123 22.37 3.42 15.36
CA ASP A 123 21.66 2.73 14.27
C ASP A 123 20.43 3.54 13.85
N VAL A 124 19.73 4.12 14.83
CA VAL A 124 18.57 4.99 14.58
C VAL A 124 19.01 6.26 13.85
N GLN A 125 20.06 6.94 14.34
CA GLN A 125 20.62 8.12 13.69
C GLN A 125 21.05 7.81 12.25
N PHE A 126 21.81 6.73 12.05
CA PHE A 126 22.27 6.30 10.73
C PHE A 126 21.09 6.10 9.78
N SER A 127 20.04 5.42 10.22
CA SER A 127 18.87 5.12 9.38
C SER A 127 18.17 6.38 8.91
N PHE A 128 17.93 7.35 9.81
CA PHE A 128 17.30 8.62 9.44
C PHE A 128 18.21 9.50 8.60
N GLN A 129 19.49 9.63 8.95
CA GLN A 129 20.42 10.45 8.18
C GLN A 129 20.67 9.88 6.79
N ARG A 130 20.82 8.54 6.66
CA ARG A 130 20.89 7.88 5.33
C ARG A 130 19.66 8.21 4.49
N LEU A 131 18.46 8.11 5.08
CA LEU A 131 17.20 8.42 4.37
C LEU A 131 17.17 9.88 3.89
N LEU A 132 17.57 10.82 4.73
CA LEU A 132 17.60 12.24 4.37
C LEU A 132 18.66 12.53 3.29
N ALA A 133 19.84 11.91 3.40
CA ALA A 133 20.96 12.12 2.47
C ALA A 133 20.74 11.45 1.10
N MET A 134 20.03 10.33 1.04
CA MET A 134 19.72 9.62 -0.22
C MET A 134 18.79 10.41 -1.14
N LYS A 135 17.98 11.34 -0.61
CA LYS A 135 17.08 12.21 -1.39
C LYS A 135 16.14 11.47 -2.33
N GLU A 136 15.73 10.26 -1.94
CA GLU A 136 14.79 9.42 -2.69
C GLU A 136 13.33 9.83 -2.43
N GLN A 137 12.38 9.17 -3.11
CA GLN A 137 10.96 9.52 -3.01
C GLN A 137 10.43 9.46 -1.55
N THR A 138 10.93 8.54 -0.73
CA THR A 138 10.55 8.42 0.70
C THR A 138 10.94 9.64 1.53
N GLN A 139 12.02 10.33 1.19
CA GLN A 139 12.48 11.52 1.90
C GLN A 139 11.45 12.66 1.86
N GLN A 140 10.63 12.75 0.81
CA GLN A 140 9.58 13.79 0.73
C GLN A 140 8.58 13.75 1.89
N TYR A 141 8.39 12.60 2.55
CA TYR A 141 7.51 12.47 3.72
C TYR A 141 8.18 12.95 5.01
N LEU A 142 9.50 13.05 5.02
CA LEU A 142 10.30 13.62 6.12
C LEU A 142 10.88 15.00 5.77
N LYS A 143 10.32 15.72 4.81
CA LYS A 143 10.80 17.07 4.40
C LYS A 143 10.85 18.08 5.55
N ALA A 144 10.04 17.87 6.58
CA ALA A 144 10.02 18.70 7.77
C ALA A 144 11.09 18.29 8.80
N VAL A 145 11.75 17.14 8.64
CA VAL A 145 12.85 16.69 9.49
C VAL A 145 14.16 17.24 8.92
N ASP A 146 14.90 17.95 9.74
CA ASP A 146 16.24 18.47 9.39
C ASP A 146 17.31 17.41 9.64
N ARG A 147 17.31 16.82 10.83
CA ARG A 147 18.31 15.82 11.24
C ARG A 147 17.85 14.98 12.43
N CYS A 148 18.55 13.89 12.66
CA CYS A 148 18.42 13.05 13.85
C CYS A 148 19.65 13.25 14.75
N GLU A 149 19.43 13.65 16.01
CA GLU A 149 20.47 13.85 17.02
C GLU A 149 20.41 12.78 18.12
N ILE A 150 21.58 12.31 18.53
CA ILE A 150 21.71 11.43 19.70
C ILE A 150 21.79 12.32 20.94
N VAL A 151 20.84 12.15 21.86
CA VAL A 151 20.85 12.85 23.15
C VAL A 151 21.65 12.04 24.17
N ASP A 152 21.40 10.75 24.22
CA ASP A 152 22.14 9.77 25.04
C ASP A 152 21.96 8.35 24.41
N ALA A 153 22.46 7.32 25.09
CA ALA A 153 22.42 5.94 24.59
C ALA A 153 21.02 5.38 24.30
N LYS A 154 19.97 6.00 24.86
CA LYS A 154 18.57 5.54 24.77
C LYS A 154 17.62 6.61 24.26
N THR A 155 18.13 7.78 23.88
CA THR A 155 17.31 8.94 23.56
C THR A 155 17.81 9.59 22.28
N ILE A 156 16.91 9.78 21.33
CA ILE A 156 17.17 10.54 20.10
C ILE A 156 16.17 11.69 19.94
N ASP A 157 16.60 12.74 19.30
CA ASP A 157 15.75 13.84 18.85
C ASP A 157 15.67 13.86 17.32
N LEU A 158 14.47 13.90 16.78
CA LEU A 158 14.23 14.33 15.40
C LEU A 158 14.00 15.83 15.40
N VAL A 159 15.00 16.57 14.98
CA VAL A 159 14.95 18.04 14.87
C VAL A 159 14.20 18.42 13.61
N MET A 160 13.25 19.35 13.74
CA MET A 160 12.33 19.73 12.66
C MET A 160 12.67 21.14 12.16
N ASN A 161 12.55 21.36 10.85
CA ASN A 161 12.62 22.69 10.23
C ASN A 161 11.23 23.36 10.18
N ALA A 162 10.13 22.62 10.46
CA ALA A 162 8.76 23.11 10.57
C ALA A 162 8.10 22.51 11.84
N PRO A 163 7.79 23.32 12.87
CA PRO A 163 7.47 22.81 14.22
C PRO A 163 6.19 21.98 14.33
N ALA A 164 5.22 22.21 13.48
CA ALA A 164 3.88 21.62 13.61
C ALA A 164 3.57 20.53 12.59
N ALA A 165 4.55 20.15 11.75
CA ALA A 165 4.31 19.13 10.74
C ALA A 165 3.95 17.78 11.37
N PRO A 166 2.91 17.09 10.89
CA PRO A 166 2.59 15.74 11.30
C PRO A 166 3.74 14.79 10.93
N LEU A 167 4.16 14.00 11.89
CA LEU A 167 5.31 13.11 11.74
C LEU A 167 5.02 11.70 12.27
N LEU A 168 4.26 11.60 13.37
CA LEU A 168 4.20 10.38 14.16
C LEU A 168 3.61 9.21 13.36
N ASN A 169 2.50 9.41 12.66
CA ASN A 169 1.88 8.36 11.84
C ASN A 169 2.76 8.00 10.62
N ILE A 170 3.47 9.00 10.08
CA ILE A 170 4.41 8.77 8.98
C ILE A 170 5.52 7.80 9.42
N LEU A 171 6.05 7.98 10.62
CA LEU A 171 7.13 7.14 11.17
C LEU A 171 6.70 5.70 11.48
N CYS A 172 5.42 5.35 11.35
CA CYS A 172 4.95 3.97 11.47
C CYS A 172 5.21 3.14 10.20
N ALA A 173 5.50 3.77 9.07
CA ALA A 173 5.66 3.06 7.80
C ALA A 173 7.00 2.27 7.76
N PRO A 174 7.01 1.06 7.17
CA PRO A 174 8.20 0.21 7.09
C PRO A 174 9.39 0.83 6.35
N SER A 175 9.15 1.83 5.52
CA SER A 175 10.19 2.61 4.84
C SER A 175 11.09 3.40 5.81
N PHE A 176 10.63 3.60 7.05
CA PHE A 176 11.38 4.23 8.14
C PHE A 176 11.94 3.19 9.15
N GLY A 177 12.06 1.94 8.71
CA GLY A 177 12.62 0.85 9.48
C GLY A 177 14.09 1.09 9.83
N ILE A 178 14.48 0.66 11.04
CA ILE A 178 15.84 0.87 11.54
C ILE A 178 16.80 -0.19 11.00
N LEU A 179 17.91 0.28 10.46
CA LEU A 179 18.98 -0.49 9.83
C LEU A 179 20.16 -0.66 10.80
N GLU A 180 20.80 -1.83 10.80
CA GLU A 180 22.05 -2.09 11.49
C GLU A 180 23.21 -1.31 10.81
N LYS A 181 23.60 -0.18 11.38
CA LYS A 181 24.60 0.75 10.84
C LYS A 181 25.87 0.03 10.37
N LYS A 182 26.49 -0.75 11.28
CA LYS A 182 27.76 -1.42 11.00
C LYS A 182 27.72 -2.35 9.80
N VAL A 183 26.61 -3.08 9.64
CA VAL A 183 26.42 -4.01 8.51
C VAL A 183 26.23 -3.23 7.21
N VAL A 184 25.39 -2.21 7.22
CA VAL A 184 25.07 -1.44 6.02
C VAL A 184 26.28 -0.60 5.56
N GLU A 185 27.03 0.01 6.48
CA GLU A 185 28.28 0.72 6.17
C GLU A 185 29.34 -0.22 5.56
N ALA A 186 29.45 -1.46 6.07
CA ALA A 186 30.36 -2.47 5.51
C ALA A 186 29.99 -2.86 4.06
N GLN A 187 28.75 -2.60 3.64
CA GLN A 187 28.27 -2.81 2.28
C GLN A 187 28.24 -1.51 1.45
N GLY A 188 28.94 -0.47 1.91
CA GLY A 188 29.04 0.81 1.24
C GLY A 188 27.86 1.75 1.47
N GLY A 189 27.04 1.50 2.49
CA GLY A 189 25.99 2.43 2.91
C GLY A 189 26.59 3.70 3.52
N SER A 190 25.96 4.83 3.28
CA SER A 190 26.44 6.14 3.71
C SER A 190 25.32 7.03 4.22
N MET A 191 25.61 7.81 5.26
CA MET A 191 24.73 8.87 5.76
C MET A 191 25.29 10.27 5.47
N ALA A 192 26.36 10.37 4.68
CA ALA A 192 26.95 11.64 4.30
C ALA A 192 26.07 12.37 3.25
N ASP A 193 26.25 13.68 3.10
CA ASP A 193 25.44 14.53 2.21
C ASP A 193 25.45 14.09 0.74
N ASP A 194 26.49 13.38 0.34
CA ASP A 194 26.69 12.83 -1.02
C ASP A 194 26.25 11.36 -1.13
N ALA A 195 25.51 10.84 -0.16
CA ALA A 195 25.04 9.45 -0.17
C ALA A 195 24.20 9.11 -1.40
N LYS A 196 23.47 10.07 -1.98
CA LYS A 196 22.71 9.86 -3.20
C LYS A 196 23.56 9.31 -4.36
N GLU A 197 24.81 9.76 -4.47
CA GLU A 197 25.76 9.37 -5.51
C GLU A 197 26.69 8.22 -5.05
N LYS A 198 26.97 8.12 -3.75
CA LYS A 198 28.04 7.23 -3.24
C LYS A 198 27.53 6.00 -2.48
N ASP A 199 26.29 5.99 -1.99
CA ASP A 199 25.73 4.82 -1.31
C ASP A 199 25.59 3.64 -2.27
N LYS A 200 26.14 2.49 -1.89
CA LYS A 200 26.16 1.24 -2.67
C LYS A 200 25.42 0.09 -1.99
N ALA A 201 24.82 0.32 -0.83
CA ALA A 201 24.22 -0.76 -0.04
C ALA A 201 22.95 -1.35 -0.64
N THR A 202 22.29 -0.67 -1.59
CA THR A 202 21.01 -1.11 -2.17
C THR A 202 21.06 -2.52 -2.75
N ASP A 203 22.14 -2.87 -3.50
CA ASP A 203 22.23 -4.19 -4.11
C ASP A 203 22.34 -5.30 -3.08
N TRP A 204 23.06 -5.04 -1.98
CA TRP A 204 23.13 -5.95 -0.86
C TRP A 204 21.79 -6.04 -0.11
N LEU A 205 21.12 -4.91 0.15
CA LEU A 205 19.81 -4.85 0.82
C LEU A 205 18.69 -5.50 -0.02
N ASN A 206 18.86 -5.60 -1.33
CA ASN A 206 17.95 -6.35 -2.20
C ASN A 206 18.10 -7.88 -2.04
N GLN A 207 19.17 -8.37 -1.45
CA GLN A 207 19.43 -9.80 -1.22
C GLN A 207 19.49 -10.17 0.26
N ASN A 208 19.56 -9.18 1.14
CA ASN A 208 19.69 -9.33 2.57
C ASN A 208 18.83 -8.30 3.31
N SER A 209 18.60 -8.51 4.60
CA SER A 209 18.00 -7.52 5.48
C SER A 209 18.90 -7.22 6.67
N ALA A 210 18.93 -5.95 7.07
CA ALA A 210 19.71 -5.46 8.21
C ALA A 210 18.79 -4.90 9.31
N GLY A 211 17.61 -5.50 9.52
CA GLY A 211 16.60 -5.01 10.43
C GLY A 211 16.41 -5.83 11.69
N THR A 212 15.51 -5.36 12.54
CA THR A 212 15.12 -5.97 13.82
C THR A 212 13.84 -6.80 13.69
N GLY A 213 13.20 -6.80 12.53
CA GLY A 213 11.88 -7.40 12.29
C GLY A 213 11.77 -8.90 12.61
N PRO A 214 10.54 -9.44 12.65
CA PRO A 214 10.28 -10.85 13.01
C PRO A 214 10.91 -11.86 12.06
N TYR A 215 11.26 -11.46 10.87
CA TYR A 215 11.93 -12.28 9.87
C TYR A 215 13.16 -11.57 9.31
N ARG A 216 14.03 -12.34 8.66
CA ARG A 216 15.13 -11.84 7.84
C ARG A 216 14.95 -12.32 6.40
N LEU A 217 15.38 -11.51 5.44
CA LEU A 217 15.41 -11.88 4.03
C LEU A 217 16.44 -13.00 3.82
N VAL A 218 16.05 -14.03 3.12
CA VAL A 218 16.93 -15.15 2.70
C VAL A 218 17.27 -15.04 1.24
N ARG A 219 16.25 -14.74 0.41
CA ARG A 219 16.40 -14.65 -1.04
C ARG A 219 15.24 -13.88 -1.66
N TRP A 220 15.53 -13.07 -2.64
CA TRP A 220 14.55 -12.50 -3.54
C TRP A 220 14.88 -12.91 -4.98
N GLU A 221 13.98 -13.65 -5.59
CA GLU A 221 13.99 -14.03 -7.01
C GLU A 221 12.92 -13.21 -7.73
N ARG A 222 13.36 -12.25 -8.55
CA ARG A 222 12.45 -11.30 -9.24
C ARG A 222 11.37 -12.06 -10.02
N ASN A 223 10.11 -11.62 -9.88
CA ASN A 223 8.94 -12.24 -10.51
C ASN A 223 8.79 -13.75 -10.24
N GLN A 224 9.36 -14.25 -9.15
CA GLN A 224 9.20 -15.63 -8.72
C GLN A 224 8.79 -15.71 -7.25
N GLN A 225 9.64 -15.24 -6.33
CA GLN A 225 9.35 -15.35 -4.90
C GLN A 225 10.28 -14.49 -4.04
N ILE A 226 9.82 -14.20 -2.84
CA ILE A 226 10.63 -13.68 -1.73
C ILE A 226 10.58 -14.71 -0.61
N GLN A 227 11.74 -15.13 -0.11
CA GLN A 227 11.86 -16.09 0.97
C GLN A 227 12.38 -15.40 2.23
N LEU A 228 11.69 -15.63 3.34
CA LEU A 228 12.03 -15.10 4.65
C LEU A 228 12.24 -16.24 5.63
N ALA A 229 13.19 -16.08 6.55
CA ALA A 229 13.42 -16.98 7.68
C ALA A 229 13.21 -16.25 8.99
N ARG A 230 12.70 -16.97 10.01
CA ARG A 230 12.49 -16.45 11.36
C ARG A 230 13.73 -15.74 11.89
N ASN A 231 13.55 -14.57 12.50
CA ASN A 231 14.55 -13.90 13.33
C ASN A 231 14.44 -14.47 14.76
N PRO A 232 15.42 -15.24 15.23
CA PRO A 232 15.38 -15.82 16.58
C PRO A 232 15.55 -14.78 17.69
N HIS A 233 16.01 -13.58 17.34
CA HIS A 233 16.29 -12.47 18.28
C HIS A 233 15.18 -11.43 18.33
N HIS A 234 14.04 -11.66 17.65
CA HIS A 234 12.97 -10.67 17.58
C HIS A 234 12.42 -10.34 18.97
N TRP A 235 12.39 -9.06 19.31
CA TRP A 235 12.09 -8.54 20.63
C TRP A 235 10.66 -8.79 21.15
N ARG A 236 9.70 -9.06 20.24
CA ARG A 236 8.33 -9.48 20.59
C ARG A 236 8.21 -11.01 20.75
N GLY A 237 9.31 -11.76 20.70
CA GLY A 237 9.33 -13.20 20.68
C GLY A 237 9.37 -13.79 19.26
N ALA A 238 9.68 -15.08 19.16
CA ALA A 238 9.80 -15.74 17.89
C ALA A 238 8.43 -15.87 17.20
N PRO A 239 8.29 -15.49 15.92
CA PRO A 239 7.06 -15.69 15.17
C PRO A 239 6.74 -17.18 15.01
N ALA A 240 5.46 -17.52 14.81
CA ALA A 240 4.99 -18.90 14.80
C ALA A 240 5.52 -19.72 13.61
N PHE A 241 5.60 -19.11 12.42
CA PHE A 241 6.15 -19.77 11.24
C PHE A 241 7.67 -19.63 11.19
N GLU A 242 8.36 -20.72 10.81
CA GLU A 242 9.83 -20.70 10.66
C GLU A 242 10.27 -20.03 9.37
N ARG A 243 9.44 -20.14 8.34
CA ARG A 243 9.69 -19.60 7.01
C ARG A 243 8.43 -18.93 6.49
N VAL A 244 8.63 -17.92 5.66
CA VAL A 244 7.59 -17.31 4.85
C VAL A 244 8.06 -17.28 3.41
N VAL A 245 7.18 -17.67 2.49
CA VAL A 245 7.42 -17.58 1.05
C VAL A 245 6.32 -16.70 0.47
N ILE A 246 6.69 -15.56 -0.05
CA ILE A 246 5.80 -14.69 -0.82
C ILE A 246 6.01 -15.08 -2.28
N ARG A 247 5.05 -15.83 -2.84
CA ARG A 247 5.11 -16.38 -4.19
C ARG A 247 4.42 -15.46 -5.18
N HIS A 248 5.09 -15.19 -6.29
CA HIS A 248 4.51 -14.42 -7.38
C HIS A 248 3.40 -15.16 -8.12
N PHE A 249 2.31 -14.46 -8.34
CA PHE A 249 1.22 -14.86 -9.23
C PHE A 249 0.74 -13.66 -10.02
N SER A 250 0.93 -13.66 -11.31
CA SER A 250 0.41 -12.64 -12.21
C SER A 250 -1.05 -12.88 -12.62
N ASP A 251 -1.56 -14.10 -12.38
CA ASP A 251 -2.90 -14.53 -12.76
C ASP A 251 -3.74 -14.95 -11.56
N SER A 252 -4.94 -14.37 -11.43
CA SER A 252 -5.84 -14.62 -10.31
C SER A 252 -6.46 -16.02 -10.33
N ALA A 253 -6.66 -16.63 -11.51
CA ALA A 253 -7.20 -17.99 -11.60
C ALA A 253 -6.17 -19.02 -11.14
N ALA A 254 -4.88 -18.81 -11.45
CA ALA A 254 -3.80 -19.62 -10.91
C ALA A 254 -3.71 -19.49 -9.39
N GLN A 255 -3.89 -18.30 -8.83
CA GLN A 255 -3.95 -18.05 -7.39
C GLN A 255 -5.13 -18.79 -6.73
N LEU A 256 -6.33 -18.70 -7.33
CA LEU A 256 -7.51 -19.40 -6.85
C LEU A 256 -7.29 -20.92 -6.79
N LEU A 257 -6.71 -21.50 -7.85
CA LEU A 257 -6.42 -22.91 -7.89
C LEU A 257 -5.40 -23.31 -6.82
N ALA A 258 -4.34 -22.51 -6.63
CA ALA A 258 -3.30 -22.76 -5.64
C ALA A 258 -3.84 -22.73 -4.20
N VAL A 259 -4.71 -21.76 -3.85
CA VAL A 259 -5.29 -21.70 -2.50
C VAL A 259 -6.25 -22.86 -2.24
N ARG A 260 -7.04 -23.27 -3.23
CA ARG A 260 -7.90 -24.47 -3.12
C ARG A 260 -7.11 -25.74 -2.88
N ARG A 261 -6.03 -25.96 -3.61
CA ARG A 261 -5.14 -27.13 -3.45
C ARG A 261 -4.33 -27.11 -2.16
N GLY A 262 -4.17 -25.95 -1.53
CA GLY A 262 -3.32 -25.76 -0.34
C GLY A 262 -1.85 -25.54 -0.68
N ASP A 263 -1.52 -25.22 -1.93
CA ASP A 263 -0.16 -24.86 -2.36
C ASP A 263 0.26 -23.49 -1.81
N ILE A 264 -0.73 -22.63 -1.50
CA ILE A 264 -0.59 -21.35 -0.78
C ILE A 264 -1.63 -21.27 0.35
N GLN A 265 -1.29 -20.58 1.43
CA GLN A 265 -2.18 -20.38 2.58
C GLN A 265 -3.00 -19.10 2.47
N ALA A 266 -2.57 -18.12 1.66
CA ALA A 266 -3.32 -16.91 1.41
C ALA A 266 -3.19 -16.47 -0.05
N ALA A 267 -4.28 -15.91 -0.62
CA ALA A 267 -4.35 -15.40 -1.99
C ALA A 267 -4.88 -13.95 -1.97
N PHE A 268 -4.07 -13.00 -2.43
CA PHE A 268 -4.31 -11.56 -2.31
C PHE A 268 -4.99 -10.91 -3.53
N ASN A 269 -4.87 -11.52 -4.72
CA ASN A 269 -5.29 -10.86 -5.96
C ASN A 269 -6.50 -11.55 -6.62
N LEU A 270 -7.38 -12.18 -5.83
CA LEU A 270 -8.61 -12.75 -6.35
C LEU A 270 -9.64 -11.66 -6.65
N ILE A 271 -10.41 -11.85 -7.72
CA ILE A 271 -11.52 -10.96 -8.05
C ILE A 271 -12.80 -11.37 -7.28
N PRO A 272 -13.79 -10.47 -7.12
CA PRO A 272 -15.00 -10.74 -6.34
C PRO A 272 -15.75 -12.02 -6.74
N GLU A 273 -15.82 -12.32 -8.03
CA GLU A 273 -16.48 -13.52 -8.57
C GLU A 273 -15.76 -14.80 -8.12
N GLN A 274 -14.43 -14.77 -8.08
CA GLN A 274 -13.62 -15.89 -7.60
C GLN A 274 -13.78 -16.10 -6.10
N ILE A 275 -13.79 -15.02 -5.32
CA ILE A 275 -14.08 -15.07 -3.87
C ILE A 275 -15.48 -15.65 -3.62
N ALA A 276 -16.48 -15.28 -4.42
CA ALA A 276 -17.82 -15.84 -4.30
C ALA A 276 -17.84 -17.38 -4.47
N THR A 277 -16.98 -17.93 -5.33
CA THR A 277 -16.86 -19.39 -5.51
C THR A 277 -16.21 -20.11 -4.35
N LEU A 278 -15.60 -19.39 -3.41
CA LEU A 278 -14.96 -19.95 -2.20
C LEU A 278 -15.89 -19.94 -0.97
N ARG A 279 -17.08 -19.34 -1.09
CA ARG A 279 -18.00 -19.15 0.05
C ARG A 279 -18.35 -20.46 0.75
N ASP A 280 -18.53 -21.53 -0.01
CA ASP A 280 -18.93 -22.84 0.49
C ASP A 280 -17.73 -23.80 0.63
N ASP A 281 -16.50 -23.33 0.44
CA ASP A 281 -15.30 -24.16 0.60
C ASP A 281 -14.93 -24.23 2.10
N PRO A 282 -15.05 -25.41 2.76
CA PRO A 282 -14.78 -25.54 4.19
C PRO A 282 -13.31 -25.34 4.55
N ALA A 283 -12.40 -25.35 3.58
CA ALA A 283 -10.96 -25.22 3.81
C ALA A 283 -10.47 -23.77 3.73
N VAL A 284 -11.30 -22.85 3.21
CA VAL A 284 -10.92 -21.47 2.92
C VAL A 284 -11.96 -20.51 3.50
N ARG A 285 -11.51 -19.39 4.03
CA ARG A 285 -12.37 -18.25 4.40
C ARG A 285 -11.94 -17.00 3.65
N ALA A 286 -12.86 -16.08 3.44
CA ALA A 286 -12.56 -14.76 2.89
C ALA A 286 -12.38 -13.76 4.05
N GLU A 287 -11.18 -13.22 4.17
CA GLU A 287 -10.91 -12.05 5.02
C GLU A 287 -11.21 -10.77 4.24
N ARG A 288 -11.72 -9.74 4.91
CA ARG A 288 -12.05 -8.46 4.30
C ARG A 288 -11.14 -7.39 4.87
N LEU A 289 -10.50 -6.64 3.99
CA LEU A 289 -9.61 -5.53 4.34
C LEU A 289 -10.14 -4.24 3.68
N PRO A 290 -10.85 -3.36 4.41
CA PRO A 290 -11.07 -2.00 3.96
C PRO A 290 -9.71 -1.35 3.71
N SER A 291 -9.42 -0.97 2.46
CA SER A 291 -8.15 -0.30 2.14
C SER A 291 -8.22 1.18 2.53
N LEU A 292 -7.10 1.88 2.44
CA LEU A 292 -7.04 3.34 2.46
C LEU A 292 -6.83 3.92 1.06
N ASP A 293 -6.90 3.06 0.04
CA ASP A 293 -6.87 3.45 -1.36
C ASP A 293 -8.25 3.89 -1.82
N PHE A 294 -8.33 4.71 -2.84
CA PHE A 294 -9.60 5.01 -3.49
C PHE A 294 -9.42 5.33 -4.96
N VAL A 295 -10.45 5.02 -5.74
CA VAL A 295 -10.57 5.40 -7.15
C VAL A 295 -11.38 6.68 -7.26
N TYR A 296 -10.89 7.62 -8.06
CA TYR A 296 -11.54 8.90 -8.24
C TYR A 296 -11.50 9.38 -9.68
N MET A 297 -12.43 10.26 -10.00
CA MET A 297 -12.40 11.07 -11.22
C MET A 297 -12.03 12.51 -10.86
N ALA A 298 -11.03 13.06 -11.54
CA ALA A 298 -10.63 14.46 -11.45
C ALA A 298 -11.08 15.21 -12.70
N LEU A 299 -11.53 16.45 -12.57
CA LEU A 299 -11.97 17.29 -13.69
C LEU A 299 -11.09 18.53 -13.86
N THR A 300 -10.64 18.80 -15.09
CA THR A 300 -9.94 20.06 -15.40
C THR A 300 -10.85 21.26 -15.17
N GLN A 301 -10.28 22.36 -14.72
CA GLN A 301 -10.99 23.65 -14.61
C GLN A 301 -10.45 24.70 -15.59
N ASN A 302 -9.58 24.30 -16.52
CA ASN A 302 -9.09 25.20 -17.54
C ASN A 302 -10.21 25.49 -18.58
N PRO A 303 -10.68 26.77 -18.69
CA PRO A 303 -11.74 27.12 -19.63
C PRO A 303 -11.31 27.01 -21.10
N GLU A 304 -10.01 27.01 -21.41
CA GLU A 304 -9.49 26.77 -22.75
C GLU A 304 -9.68 25.30 -23.17
N PHE A 305 -9.66 24.36 -22.21
CA PHE A 305 -9.91 22.96 -22.46
C PHE A 305 -11.41 22.64 -22.49
N ASN A 306 -12.17 23.18 -21.51
CA ASN A 306 -13.61 22.97 -21.44
C ASN A 306 -14.30 24.08 -20.63
N ARG A 307 -15.12 24.89 -21.30
CA ARG A 307 -15.82 26.01 -20.66
C ARG A 307 -16.84 25.57 -19.62
N ALA A 308 -17.53 24.44 -19.85
CA ALA A 308 -18.52 23.92 -18.91
C ALA A 308 -17.84 23.40 -17.62
N LEU A 309 -16.73 22.66 -17.74
CA LEU A 309 -16.00 22.15 -16.59
C LEU A 309 -15.36 23.27 -15.75
N ALA A 310 -15.14 24.46 -16.32
CA ALA A 310 -14.72 25.64 -15.57
C ALA A 310 -15.82 26.17 -14.63
N GLN A 311 -17.11 25.90 -14.94
CA GLN A 311 -18.25 26.32 -14.14
C GLN A 311 -18.51 25.35 -12.97
N LYS A 312 -18.51 25.85 -11.73
CA LYS A 312 -18.77 25.03 -10.53
C LYS A 312 -20.14 24.32 -10.60
N PRO A 313 -21.26 24.97 -10.99
CA PRO A 313 -22.55 24.28 -11.12
C PRO A 313 -22.50 23.10 -12.09
N CYS A 314 -21.78 23.20 -13.21
CA CYS A 314 -21.65 22.10 -14.17
C CYS A 314 -20.87 20.91 -13.57
N ARG A 315 -19.83 21.15 -12.78
CA ARG A 315 -19.11 20.08 -12.06
C ARG A 315 -19.98 19.46 -10.97
N GLN A 316 -20.74 20.27 -10.21
CA GLN A 316 -21.71 19.75 -9.23
C GLN A 316 -22.81 18.91 -9.91
N ALA A 317 -23.25 19.29 -11.10
CA ALA A 317 -24.19 18.50 -11.89
C ALA A 317 -23.62 17.10 -12.22
N ILE A 318 -22.35 17.01 -12.62
CA ILE A 318 -21.67 15.73 -12.83
C ILE A 318 -21.69 14.91 -11.53
N GLY A 319 -21.36 15.50 -10.37
CA GLY A 319 -21.39 14.81 -9.08
C GLY A 319 -22.75 14.24 -8.73
N HIS A 320 -23.85 14.96 -9.06
CA HIS A 320 -25.22 14.50 -8.81
C HIS A 320 -25.78 13.59 -9.92
N ALA A 321 -25.12 13.46 -11.07
CA ALA A 321 -25.55 12.56 -12.12
C ALA A 321 -25.00 11.13 -11.94
N ILE A 322 -23.84 10.96 -11.29
CA ILE A 322 -23.20 9.64 -11.10
C ILE A 322 -23.99 8.78 -10.11
N ASP A 323 -24.25 7.54 -10.52
CA ASP A 323 -24.86 6.50 -9.69
C ASP A 323 -23.77 5.74 -8.90
N TYR A 324 -23.40 6.28 -7.74
CA TYR A 324 -22.38 5.71 -6.87
C TYR A 324 -22.82 4.37 -6.26
N ASP A 325 -24.10 4.20 -5.95
CA ASP A 325 -24.63 2.97 -5.39
C ASP A 325 -24.56 1.83 -6.42
N GLY A 326 -24.83 2.15 -7.69
CA GLY A 326 -24.62 1.21 -8.81
C GLY A 326 -23.16 0.77 -8.93
N ILE A 327 -22.20 1.67 -8.71
CA ILE A 327 -20.78 1.33 -8.71
C ILE A 327 -20.43 0.43 -7.50
N THR A 328 -20.78 0.83 -6.28
CA THR A 328 -20.35 0.13 -5.08
C THR A 328 -21.07 -1.20 -4.86
N THR A 329 -22.37 -1.25 -5.17
CA THR A 329 -23.21 -2.44 -4.93
C THR A 329 -23.21 -3.39 -6.12
N ASN A 330 -23.42 -2.87 -7.36
CA ASN A 330 -23.60 -3.75 -8.52
C ASN A 330 -22.28 -4.13 -9.18
N MET A 331 -21.34 -3.17 -9.37
CA MET A 331 -20.07 -3.47 -10.01
C MET A 331 -19.06 -4.11 -9.03
N LEU A 332 -19.09 -3.75 -7.74
CA LEU A 332 -18.17 -4.21 -6.72
C LEU A 332 -18.78 -5.22 -5.73
N GLY A 333 -20.05 -5.62 -5.96
CA GLY A 333 -20.73 -6.62 -5.12
C GLY A 333 -20.78 -6.24 -3.62
N GLY A 334 -20.81 -4.94 -3.30
CA GLY A 334 -20.74 -4.45 -1.91
C GLY A 334 -19.34 -4.54 -1.27
N ALA A 335 -18.30 -4.86 -2.04
CA ALA A 335 -16.92 -4.86 -1.56
C ALA A 335 -16.26 -3.48 -1.73
N ALA A 336 -16.97 -2.43 -1.35
CA ALA A 336 -16.46 -1.06 -1.42
C ALA A 336 -17.09 -0.17 -0.35
N LEU A 337 -16.33 0.83 0.10
CA LEU A 337 -16.78 2.00 0.83
C LEU A 337 -16.77 3.20 -0.12
N ARG A 338 -17.37 4.30 0.29
CA ARG A 338 -17.36 5.53 -0.51
C ARG A 338 -17.09 6.74 0.38
N PRO A 339 -15.83 7.21 0.47
CA PRO A 339 -15.49 8.44 1.15
C PRO A 339 -16.19 9.66 0.54
N ALA A 340 -16.42 10.67 1.36
CA ALA A 340 -16.98 11.94 0.87
C ALA A 340 -16.02 12.65 -0.10
N HIS A 341 -14.74 12.70 0.27
CA HIS A 341 -13.67 13.28 -0.52
C HIS A 341 -12.32 12.59 -0.23
N PHE A 342 -11.19 13.25 -0.45
CA PHE A 342 -9.81 12.73 -0.39
C PHE A 342 -9.32 12.31 1.01
N LEU A 343 -10.20 11.97 1.91
CA LEU A 343 -9.87 11.25 3.16
C LEU A 343 -10.60 9.90 3.14
N PRO A 344 -9.89 8.79 3.08
CA PRO A 344 -10.51 7.47 3.08
C PRO A 344 -11.26 7.22 4.40
N ILE A 345 -12.32 6.44 4.33
CA ILE A 345 -13.04 6.02 5.54
C ILE A 345 -12.10 5.16 6.40
N GLY A 346 -12.03 5.48 7.69
CA GLY A 346 -11.15 4.83 8.67
C GLY A 346 -10.03 5.72 9.20
N VAL A 347 -9.83 6.92 8.64
CA VAL A 347 -8.90 7.92 9.19
C VAL A 347 -9.66 9.00 9.97
N ASN A 348 -8.93 9.82 10.72
CA ASN A 348 -9.53 10.84 11.56
C ASN A 348 -10.46 11.79 10.76
N GLY A 349 -11.70 11.97 11.24
CA GLY A 349 -12.71 12.80 10.58
C GLY A 349 -13.30 12.22 9.30
N SER A 350 -13.08 10.92 8.98
CA SER A 350 -13.69 10.28 7.82
C SER A 350 -14.35 8.95 8.20
N THR A 351 -15.68 8.97 8.26
CA THR A 351 -16.53 7.80 8.57
C THR A 351 -17.59 7.62 7.48
N GLU A 352 -18.21 6.43 7.45
CA GLU A 352 -19.33 6.19 6.53
C GLU A 352 -20.51 7.13 6.79
N GLU A 353 -20.76 7.51 8.04
CA GLU A 353 -21.83 8.43 8.41
C GLU A 353 -21.58 9.82 7.82
N ILE A 354 -20.39 10.38 8.04
CA ILE A 354 -19.95 11.66 7.47
C ILE A 354 -20.01 11.61 5.94
N ALA A 355 -19.52 10.53 5.33
CA ALA A 355 -19.54 10.38 3.89
C ALA A 355 -20.96 10.34 3.32
N ARG A 356 -21.90 9.71 4.01
CA ARG A 356 -23.33 9.73 3.66
C ARG A 356 -23.96 11.11 3.83
N GLU A 357 -23.56 11.88 4.83
CA GLU A 357 -24.09 13.22 5.09
C GLU A 357 -23.67 14.22 4.02
N ILE A 358 -22.37 14.31 3.76
CA ILE A 358 -21.79 15.41 2.96
C ILE A 358 -21.44 15.02 1.52
N GLY A 359 -21.31 13.72 1.19
CA GLY A 359 -20.92 13.26 -0.14
C GLY A 359 -22.02 13.42 -1.18
N PHE A 360 -21.63 13.45 -2.44
CA PHE A 360 -22.60 13.46 -3.56
C PHE A 360 -23.53 12.24 -3.52
N ARG A 361 -24.77 12.43 -3.93
CA ARG A 361 -25.76 11.38 -4.19
C ARG A 361 -26.37 11.61 -5.56
N GLN A 362 -26.79 10.54 -6.24
CA GLN A 362 -27.48 10.69 -7.50
C GLN A 362 -28.82 11.44 -7.30
N ASP A 363 -28.96 12.55 -8.01
CA ASP A 363 -30.15 13.37 -8.09
C ASP A 363 -30.17 14.03 -9.49
N LEU A 364 -30.83 13.37 -10.44
CA LEU A 364 -30.84 13.81 -11.84
C LEU A 364 -31.56 15.13 -12.03
N GLU A 365 -32.59 15.41 -11.24
CA GLU A 365 -33.32 16.68 -11.33
C GLU A 365 -32.47 17.84 -10.79
N LYS A 366 -31.75 17.62 -9.70
CA LYS A 366 -30.78 18.60 -9.21
C LYS A 366 -29.64 18.80 -10.22
N ALA A 367 -29.15 17.73 -10.83
CA ALA A 367 -28.12 17.83 -11.87
C ALA A 367 -28.56 18.68 -13.06
N LYS A 368 -29.79 18.51 -13.56
CA LYS A 368 -30.35 19.32 -14.65
C LYS A 368 -30.48 20.79 -14.24
N ARG A 369 -30.97 21.10 -13.03
CA ARG A 369 -31.02 22.48 -12.53
C ARG A 369 -29.65 23.13 -12.49
N LEU A 370 -28.65 22.41 -11.99
CA LEU A 370 -27.28 22.90 -11.91
C LEU A 370 -26.66 23.14 -13.29
N LEU A 371 -27.01 22.31 -14.31
CA LEU A 371 -26.61 22.57 -15.69
C LEU A 371 -27.22 23.87 -16.23
N GLN A 372 -28.47 24.12 -15.92
CA GLN A 372 -29.14 25.37 -16.29
C GLN A 372 -28.49 26.58 -15.61
N GLU A 373 -28.22 26.49 -14.31
CA GLU A 373 -27.51 27.52 -13.55
C GLU A 373 -26.10 27.81 -14.10
N GLY A 374 -25.41 26.74 -14.57
CA GLY A 374 -24.09 26.85 -15.21
C GLY A 374 -24.12 27.37 -16.65
N GLY A 375 -25.32 27.62 -17.23
CA GLY A 375 -25.47 28.08 -18.62
C GLY A 375 -25.38 26.98 -19.67
N PHE A 376 -25.56 25.71 -19.29
CA PHE A 376 -25.46 24.53 -20.15
C PHE A 376 -26.71 23.63 -20.03
N ALA A 377 -27.90 24.21 -20.10
CA ALA A 377 -29.17 23.48 -19.95
C ALA A 377 -29.32 22.28 -20.90
N ASP A 378 -28.81 22.37 -22.13
CA ASP A 378 -28.82 21.30 -23.14
C ASP A 378 -27.68 20.29 -22.96
N GLY A 379 -26.89 20.41 -21.85
CA GLY A 379 -25.70 19.62 -21.60
C GLY A 379 -24.47 20.13 -22.36
N PHE A 380 -23.40 19.35 -22.29
CA PHE A 380 -22.13 19.64 -22.95
C PHE A 380 -21.37 18.35 -23.22
N GLU A 381 -20.22 18.47 -23.88
CA GLU A 381 -19.34 17.34 -24.15
C GLU A 381 -17.99 17.52 -23.45
N PHE A 382 -17.44 16.41 -22.92
CA PHE A 382 -16.06 16.35 -22.45
C PHE A 382 -15.48 14.94 -22.58
N GLU A 383 -14.17 14.85 -22.46
CA GLU A 383 -13.43 13.60 -22.53
C GLU A 383 -13.17 13.04 -21.13
N ILE A 384 -13.24 11.70 -20.96
CA ILE A 384 -12.68 11.01 -19.81
C ILE A 384 -11.51 10.14 -20.28
N ALA A 385 -10.29 10.51 -19.85
CA ALA A 385 -9.09 9.72 -20.05
C ALA A 385 -8.93 8.68 -18.94
N TYR A 386 -8.52 7.46 -19.29
CA TYR A 386 -8.27 6.37 -18.35
C TYR A 386 -7.22 5.41 -18.87
N GLY A 387 -6.49 4.74 -17.94
CA GLY A 387 -5.49 3.74 -18.26
C GLY A 387 -6.09 2.33 -18.40
N ASN A 388 -5.32 1.44 -19.02
CA ASN A 388 -5.66 0.02 -19.06
C ASN A 388 -5.29 -0.63 -17.70
N ALA A 389 -6.11 -0.39 -16.70
CA ALA A 389 -5.93 -0.87 -15.33
C ALA A 389 -7.27 -1.33 -14.73
N ALA A 390 -7.19 -2.11 -13.67
CA ALA A 390 -8.33 -2.52 -12.85
C ALA A 390 -8.00 -2.34 -11.38
N VAL A 391 -8.99 -2.01 -10.58
CA VAL A 391 -8.89 -1.93 -9.12
C VAL A 391 -10.03 -2.74 -8.52
N ALA A 392 -9.73 -3.63 -7.59
CA ALA A 392 -10.68 -4.55 -6.96
C ALA A 392 -11.54 -5.34 -8.00
N GLY A 393 -10.94 -5.75 -9.11
CA GLY A 393 -11.60 -6.50 -10.17
C GLY A 393 -12.40 -5.66 -11.18
N VAL A 394 -12.56 -4.35 -10.96
CA VAL A 394 -13.28 -3.45 -11.89
C VAL A 394 -12.29 -2.72 -12.79
N SER A 395 -12.41 -2.90 -14.12
CA SER A 395 -11.58 -2.18 -15.07
C SER A 395 -12.02 -0.71 -15.19
N TYR A 396 -11.06 0.17 -15.44
CA TYR A 396 -11.36 1.59 -15.67
C TYR A 396 -12.22 1.81 -16.92
N GLN A 397 -12.13 0.92 -17.89
CA GLN A 397 -13.01 0.96 -19.06
C GLN A 397 -14.48 0.79 -18.67
N LEU A 398 -14.82 -0.24 -17.88
CA LEU A 398 -16.18 -0.48 -17.42
C LEU A 398 -16.68 0.67 -16.54
N LEU A 399 -15.82 1.20 -15.68
CA LEU A 399 -16.15 2.35 -14.83
C LEU A 399 -16.41 3.61 -15.66
N ALA A 400 -15.60 3.88 -16.68
CA ALA A 400 -15.77 5.00 -17.59
C ALA A 400 -17.08 4.88 -18.42
N GLN A 401 -17.42 3.67 -18.89
CA GLN A 401 -18.68 3.39 -19.58
C GLN A 401 -19.90 3.59 -18.67
N LYS A 402 -19.80 3.17 -17.39
CA LYS A 402 -20.87 3.41 -16.39
C LYS A 402 -21.09 4.91 -16.20
N ILE A 403 -20.02 5.68 -15.99
CA ILE A 403 -20.10 7.14 -15.82
C ILE A 403 -20.65 7.81 -17.09
N GLN A 404 -20.22 7.39 -18.27
CA GLN A 404 -20.76 7.86 -19.56
C GLN A 404 -22.27 7.65 -19.63
N ALA A 405 -22.74 6.45 -19.30
CA ALA A 405 -24.18 6.13 -19.31
C ALA A 405 -24.97 7.00 -18.31
N ASP A 406 -24.43 7.20 -17.10
CA ASP A 406 -25.07 8.03 -16.07
C ASP A 406 -25.20 9.49 -16.53
N LEU A 407 -24.12 10.07 -17.05
CA LEU A 407 -24.06 11.47 -17.47
C LEU A 407 -24.93 11.74 -18.70
N THR A 408 -25.11 10.76 -19.58
CA THR A 408 -26.01 10.86 -20.73
C THR A 408 -27.46 11.15 -20.31
N ARG A 409 -27.89 10.67 -19.14
CA ARG A 409 -29.26 10.88 -18.60
C ARG A 409 -29.60 12.34 -18.30
N VAL A 410 -28.58 13.18 -18.18
CA VAL A 410 -28.74 14.64 -17.95
C VAL A 410 -28.23 15.47 -19.13
N GLY A 411 -28.00 14.85 -20.31
CA GLY A 411 -27.58 15.55 -21.53
C GLY A 411 -26.05 15.77 -21.64
N ILE A 412 -25.28 15.28 -20.71
CA ILE A 412 -23.80 15.37 -20.79
C ILE A 412 -23.26 14.22 -21.63
N ARG A 413 -22.55 14.55 -22.71
CA ARG A 413 -21.90 13.57 -23.60
C ARG A 413 -20.45 13.38 -23.20
N VAL A 414 -20.06 12.12 -23.00
CA VAL A 414 -18.69 11.76 -22.63
C VAL A 414 -18.01 11.03 -23.77
N ARG A 415 -16.85 11.53 -24.19
CA ARG A 415 -15.94 10.82 -25.08
C ARG A 415 -14.94 10.02 -24.25
N LEU A 416 -14.91 8.71 -24.45
CA LEU A 416 -13.97 7.81 -23.75
C LEU A 416 -12.62 7.81 -24.45
N ASN A 417 -11.54 8.06 -23.69
CA ASN A 417 -10.17 8.11 -24.19
C ASN A 417 -9.27 7.12 -23.43
N PRO A 418 -9.20 5.85 -23.89
CA PRO A 418 -8.25 4.89 -23.34
C PRO A 418 -6.83 5.29 -23.70
N MET A 419 -5.94 5.30 -22.71
CA MET A 419 -4.54 5.64 -22.86
C MET A 419 -3.64 4.55 -22.28
N ASP A 420 -2.40 4.47 -22.77
CA ASP A 420 -1.34 3.75 -22.07
C ASP A 420 -1.11 4.36 -20.68
N GLN A 421 -0.84 3.53 -19.69
CA GLN A 421 -0.73 3.96 -18.28
C GLN A 421 0.37 4.99 -18.05
N VAL A 422 1.50 4.88 -18.75
CA VAL A 422 2.62 5.82 -18.63
C VAL A 422 2.26 7.17 -19.26
N ASN A 423 1.62 7.12 -20.42
CA ASN A 423 1.15 8.32 -21.14
C ASN A 423 0.06 9.04 -20.36
N LEU A 424 -0.94 8.31 -19.81
CA LEU A 424 -1.96 8.86 -18.94
C LEU A 424 -1.35 9.56 -17.72
N ARG A 425 -0.45 8.86 -17.02
CA ARG A 425 0.23 9.42 -15.84
C ARG A 425 0.98 10.70 -16.19
N THR A 426 1.71 10.70 -17.30
CA THR A 426 2.44 11.88 -17.78
C THR A 426 1.51 13.02 -18.12
N ALA A 427 0.46 12.78 -18.90
CA ALA A 427 -0.53 13.80 -19.26
C ALA A 427 -1.21 14.40 -18.01
N TYR A 428 -1.63 13.55 -17.07
CA TYR A 428 -2.28 13.99 -15.84
C TYR A 428 -1.33 14.78 -14.93
N THR A 429 -0.13 14.27 -14.67
CA THR A 429 0.81 14.93 -13.74
C THR A 429 1.35 16.26 -14.28
N THR A 430 1.35 16.46 -15.58
CA THR A 430 1.74 17.71 -16.25
C THR A 430 0.57 18.64 -16.58
N GLY A 431 -0.67 18.30 -16.18
CA GLY A 431 -1.86 19.12 -16.41
C GLY A 431 -2.30 19.20 -17.88
N ARG A 432 -2.00 18.20 -18.71
CA ARG A 432 -2.36 18.18 -20.14
C ARG A 432 -3.63 17.41 -20.48
N THR A 433 -4.35 16.92 -19.47
CA THR A 433 -5.64 16.27 -19.65
C THR A 433 -6.74 17.31 -19.86
N GLN A 434 -7.52 17.19 -20.92
CA GLN A 434 -8.46 18.21 -21.38
C GLN A 434 -9.88 18.07 -20.84
N GLY A 435 -10.13 17.05 -20.01
CA GLY A 435 -11.46 16.77 -19.45
C GLY A 435 -11.39 16.13 -18.09
N GLY A 436 -11.94 14.93 -17.97
CA GLY A 436 -11.88 14.08 -16.81
C GLY A 436 -10.74 13.07 -16.88
N VAL A 437 -10.26 12.64 -15.72
CA VAL A 437 -9.27 11.55 -15.60
C VAL A 437 -9.76 10.57 -14.55
N LEU A 438 -9.81 9.28 -14.90
CA LEU A 438 -9.98 8.20 -13.93
C LEU A 438 -8.61 7.71 -13.47
N THR A 439 -8.42 7.70 -12.16
CA THR A 439 -7.18 7.25 -11.53
C THR A 439 -7.43 6.80 -10.09
N PHE A 440 -6.38 6.33 -9.42
CA PHE A 440 -6.49 5.94 -8.02
C PHE A 440 -5.45 6.65 -7.16
N TRP A 441 -5.71 6.66 -5.87
CA TRP A 441 -4.80 7.14 -4.85
C TRP A 441 -4.44 6.02 -3.89
N ASN A 442 -3.14 5.85 -3.67
CA ASN A 442 -2.57 4.95 -2.69
C ASN A 442 -1.69 5.76 -1.74
N PRO A 443 -1.96 5.76 -0.43
CA PRO A 443 -1.17 6.52 0.52
C PRO A 443 0.12 5.77 0.88
N PRO A 444 1.27 6.43 0.89
CA PRO A 444 2.53 5.83 1.33
C PRO A 444 2.65 5.70 2.86
N ALA A 445 1.88 6.51 3.58
CA ALA A 445 1.74 6.52 5.03
C ALA A 445 0.35 7.00 5.42
N VAL A 446 -0.07 6.70 6.63
CA VAL A 446 -1.42 7.04 7.11
C VAL A 446 -1.37 8.35 7.87
N GLU A 447 -1.60 9.45 7.16
CA GLU A 447 -1.64 10.78 7.74
C GLU A 447 -2.55 11.70 6.90
N ASN A 448 -3.57 12.30 7.54
CA ASN A 448 -4.58 13.10 6.84
C ASN A 448 -3.99 14.26 6.03
N GLU A 449 -2.98 14.94 6.56
CA GLU A 449 -2.31 16.03 5.84
C GLU A 449 -1.72 15.55 4.51
N LEU A 450 -1.20 14.32 4.44
CA LEU A 450 -0.59 13.81 3.20
C LEU A 450 -1.61 13.70 2.06
N TRP A 451 -2.86 13.37 2.36
CA TRP A 451 -3.93 13.39 1.35
C TRP A 451 -4.39 14.81 1.05
N ALA A 452 -4.69 15.58 2.10
CA ALA A 452 -5.27 16.92 1.95
C ALA A 452 -4.29 17.92 1.32
N ALA A 453 -3.04 17.98 1.78
CA ALA A 453 -2.02 18.84 1.20
C ALA A 453 -1.69 18.43 -0.25
N ALA A 454 -1.63 17.12 -0.53
CA ALA A 454 -1.40 16.66 -1.90
C ALA A 454 -2.47 17.15 -2.87
N VAL A 455 -3.72 17.22 -2.44
CA VAL A 455 -4.83 17.72 -3.29
C VAL A 455 -4.70 19.20 -3.55
N VAL A 456 -4.53 20.01 -2.51
CA VAL A 456 -4.48 21.48 -2.66
C VAL A 456 -3.16 21.98 -3.27
N GLU A 457 -2.08 21.23 -3.17
CA GLU A 457 -0.78 21.63 -3.72
C GLU A 457 -0.50 21.02 -5.10
N ARG A 458 -0.59 19.69 -5.23
CA ARG A 458 -0.13 18.96 -6.42
C ARG A 458 -1.25 18.62 -7.39
N VAL A 459 -2.34 18.06 -6.86
CA VAL A 459 -3.46 17.61 -7.70
C VAL A 459 -4.20 18.80 -8.28
N ALA A 460 -4.32 19.88 -7.51
CA ALA A 460 -4.89 21.15 -7.97
C ALA A 460 -4.24 21.66 -9.26
N ARG A 461 -2.91 21.64 -9.34
CA ARG A 461 -2.16 22.04 -10.55
C ARG A 461 -2.45 21.16 -11.74
N ARG A 462 -2.65 19.85 -11.52
CA ARG A 462 -2.95 18.87 -12.59
C ARG A 462 -4.29 19.11 -13.26
N VAL A 463 -5.24 19.68 -12.51
CA VAL A 463 -6.59 19.97 -12.98
C VAL A 463 -6.87 21.48 -13.13
N HIS A 464 -5.84 22.31 -13.07
CA HIS A 464 -5.93 23.76 -13.19
C HIS A 464 -6.92 24.39 -12.20
N TRP A 465 -7.03 23.79 -11.00
CA TRP A 465 -7.90 24.34 -9.96
C TRP A 465 -7.21 25.51 -9.25
N PRO A 466 -7.80 26.73 -9.32
CA PRO A 466 -7.34 27.85 -8.53
C PRO A 466 -7.78 27.64 -7.07
N VAL A 467 -6.88 27.07 -6.26
CA VAL A 467 -7.19 26.75 -4.86
C VAL A 467 -7.49 28.00 -4.05
N PRO A 468 -8.68 28.12 -3.44
CA PRO A 468 -8.96 29.22 -2.54
C PRO A 468 -8.01 29.20 -1.32
N PRO A 469 -7.46 30.35 -0.89
CA PRO A 469 -6.49 30.41 0.22
C PRO A 469 -7.00 29.78 1.51
N GLU A 470 -8.31 29.89 1.79
CA GLU A 470 -8.98 29.31 2.95
C GLU A 470 -8.89 27.78 2.98
N MET A 471 -8.84 27.12 1.81
CA MET A 471 -8.70 25.65 1.73
C MET A 471 -7.33 25.20 2.23
N THR A 472 -6.27 25.90 1.83
CA THR A 472 -4.91 25.62 2.30
C THR A 472 -4.75 25.95 3.78
N ALA A 473 -5.34 27.07 4.24
CA ALA A 473 -5.34 27.45 5.65
C ALA A 473 -6.06 26.42 6.53
N LEU A 474 -7.17 25.86 6.04
CA LEU A 474 -7.93 24.83 6.75
C LEU A 474 -7.14 23.53 6.89
N VAL A 475 -6.45 23.08 5.82
CA VAL A 475 -5.53 21.92 5.89
C VAL A 475 -4.48 22.13 6.97
N LYS A 476 -3.85 23.31 6.98
CA LYS A 476 -2.82 23.64 7.97
C LYS A 476 -3.38 23.62 9.40
N ARG A 477 -4.51 24.28 9.64
CA ARG A 477 -5.17 24.29 10.97
C ARG A 477 -5.51 22.89 11.45
N ALA A 478 -6.05 22.03 10.58
CA ALA A 478 -6.43 20.68 10.92
C ALA A 478 -5.21 19.78 11.22
N ALA A 479 -4.11 19.98 10.48
CA ALA A 479 -2.86 19.24 10.68
C ALA A 479 -2.10 19.68 11.95
N GLU A 480 -2.23 20.94 12.35
CA GLU A 480 -1.57 21.52 13.54
C GLU A 480 -2.39 21.35 14.82
N GLU A 481 -3.66 20.93 14.74
CA GLU A 481 -4.54 20.76 15.88
C GLU A 481 -4.14 19.53 16.72
N PRO A 482 -3.70 19.70 17.98
CA PRO A 482 -3.24 18.62 18.81
C PRO A 482 -4.38 17.76 19.39
N ASP A 483 -5.58 18.29 19.52
CA ASP A 483 -6.75 17.55 19.99
C ASP A 483 -7.38 16.76 18.83
N VAL A 484 -7.38 15.43 18.95
CA VAL A 484 -7.84 14.52 17.91
C VAL A 484 -9.30 14.76 17.52
N ALA A 485 -10.17 15.11 18.48
CA ALA A 485 -11.60 15.34 18.20
C ALA A 485 -11.83 16.69 17.52
N GLN A 486 -11.07 17.72 17.90
CA GLN A 486 -11.09 19.02 17.23
C GLN A 486 -10.49 18.92 15.82
N ALA A 487 -9.38 18.21 15.65
CA ALA A 487 -8.82 17.91 14.34
C ALA A 487 -9.84 17.17 13.45
N ALA A 488 -10.57 16.18 13.98
CA ALA A 488 -11.63 15.48 13.25
C ALA A 488 -12.70 16.44 12.72
N THR A 489 -13.12 17.40 13.55
CA THR A 489 -14.10 18.43 13.15
C THR A 489 -13.58 19.29 12.00
N LEU A 490 -12.32 19.73 12.06
CA LEU A 490 -11.68 20.50 10.99
C LEU A 490 -11.53 19.68 9.69
N TRP A 491 -11.24 18.39 9.80
CA TRP A 491 -11.18 17.49 8.65
C TRP A 491 -12.55 17.29 8.00
N VAL A 492 -13.64 17.24 8.77
CA VAL A 492 -15.00 17.22 8.23
C VAL A 492 -15.34 18.52 7.51
N GLU A 493 -15.00 19.68 8.10
CA GLU A 493 -15.17 20.99 7.49
C GLU A 493 -14.43 21.05 6.14
N TRP A 494 -13.18 20.59 6.09
CA TRP A 494 -12.40 20.54 4.87
C TRP A 494 -13.05 19.64 3.80
N GLN A 495 -13.48 18.44 4.15
CA GLN A 495 -14.17 17.54 3.20
C GLN A 495 -15.44 18.17 2.63
N ARG A 496 -16.23 18.85 3.46
CA ARG A 496 -17.45 19.55 3.03
C ARG A 496 -17.13 20.64 2.01
N ALA A 497 -16.11 21.44 2.30
CA ALA A 497 -15.65 22.48 1.36
C ALA A 497 -15.13 21.88 0.06
N MET A 498 -14.42 20.75 0.11
CA MET A 498 -13.92 20.05 -1.09
C MET A 498 -15.05 19.45 -1.94
N VAL A 499 -16.09 18.89 -1.31
CA VAL A 499 -17.28 18.40 -2.03
C VAL A 499 -17.98 19.55 -2.75
N ASP A 500 -18.09 20.74 -2.11
CA ASP A 500 -18.67 21.93 -2.74
C ASP A 500 -17.89 22.39 -3.97
N GLN A 501 -16.57 22.24 -3.99
CA GLN A 501 -15.73 22.58 -5.16
C GLN A 501 -15.99 21.68 -6.37
N ALA A 502 -16.42 20.45 -6.15
CA ALA A 502 -16.80 19.47 -7.18
C ALA A 502 -15.74 19.27 -8.28
N ASN A 503 -14.47 19.25 -7.91
CA ASN A 503 -13.37 19.06 -8.86
C ASN A 503 -12.81 17.63 -8.84
N HIS A 504 -13.15 16.86 -7.81
CA HIS A 504 -12.79 15.45 -7.64
C HIS A 504 -13.99 14.68 -7.11
N PHE A 505 -14.22 13.51 -7.66
CA PHE A 505 -15.31 12.61 -7.27
C PHE A 505 -14.71 11.27 -6.84
N ILE A 506 -14.79 10.94 -5.56
CA ILE A 506 -14.38 9.63 -5.09
C ILE A 506 -15.48 8.64 -5.49
N LEU A 507 -15.12 7.69 -6.32
CA LEU A 507 -16.05 6.71 -6.87
C LEU A 507 -16.23 5.54 -5.93
N PHE A 508 -15.11 5.03 -5.38
CA PHE A 508 -15.12 4.02 -4.33
C PHE A 508 -13.74 3.88 -3.65
N GLN A 509 -13.78 3.37 -2.44
CA GLN A 509 -12.66 2.88 -1.65
C GLN A 509 -12.80 1.35 -1.57
N PRO A 510 -11.90 0.57 -2.16
CA PRO A 510 -12.06 -0.88 -2.22
C PRO A 510 -11.94 -1.53 -0.86
N ILE A 511 -12.74 -2.58 -0.65
CA ILE A 511 -12.54 -3.57 0.40
C ILE A 511 -11.89 -4.76 -0.26
N TYR A 512 -10.58 -4.94 -0.06
CA TYR A 512 -9.88 -6.09 -0.59
C TYR A 512 -10.37 -7.37 0.09
N GLN A 513 -10.56 -8.41 -0.69
CA GLN A 513 -10.99 -9.72 -0.23
C GLN A 513 -9.83 -10.71 -0.42
N ILE A 514 -9.34 -11.26 0.66
CA ILE A 514 -8.19 -12.15 0.67
C ILE A 514 -8.67 -13.53 1.08
N ALA A 515 -8.45 -14.53 0.22
CA ALA A 515 -8.77 -15.91 0.56
C ALA A 515 -7.68 -16.48 1.46
N VAL A 516 -8.05 -16.98 2.64
CA VAL A 516 -7.12 -17.54 3.62
C VAL A 516 -7.56 -18.94 4.00
N ARG A 517 -6.63 -19.90 3.96
CA ARG A 517 -6.92 -21.28 4.39
C ARG A 517 -7.13 -21.37 5.90
N ASN A 518 -8.04 -22.23 6.31
CA ASN A 518 -8.36 -22.46 7.72
C ASN A 518 -7.21 -23.14 8.51
N THR A 519 -6.14 -23.55 7.83
CA THR A 519 -4.86 -23.95 8.45
C THR A 519 -4.07 -22.77 9.02
N VAL A 520 -4.49 -21.54 8.74
CA VAL A 520 -3.97 -20.30 9.36
C VAL A 520 -5.06 -19.74 10.28
N LYS A 521 -4.81 -19.75 11.59
CA LYS A 521 -5.78 -19.31 12.60
C LYS A 521 -5.88 -17.78 12.67
N ARG A 522 -4.75 -17.11 12.83
CA ARG A 522 -4.66 -15.65 12.88
C ARG A 522 -3.96 -15.12 11.63
N PHE A 523 -4.61 -14.21 10.95
CA PHE A 523 -4.10 -13.55 9.74
C PHE A 523 -4.39 -12.04 9.82
N PRO A 524 -3.57 -11.27 10.58
CA PRO A 524 -3.86 -9.89 10.93
C PRO A 524 -3.58 -8.95 9.77
N LEU A 525 -4.62 -8.67 8.98
CA LEU A 525 -4.60 -7.69 7.90
C LEU A 525 -4.61 -6.26 8.45
N THR A 526 -3.98 -5.35 7.73
CA THR A 526 -3.99 -3.92 8.02
C THR A 526 -4.18 -3.12 6.74
N ALA A 527 -4.97 -2.05 6.79
CA ALA A 527 -5.11 -1.12 5.67
C ALA A 527 -3.92 -0.17 5.53
N ALA A 528 -3.01 -0.12 6.50
CA ALA A 528 -1.71 0.52 6.33
C ALA A 528 -0.94 -0.14 5.18
N GLY A 529 -0.06 0.62 4.51
CA GLY A 529 0.57 0.22 3.25
C GLY A 529 1.29 -1.14 3.24
N TRP A 530 1.54 -1.77 4.41
CA TRP A 530 2.15 -3.10 4.48
C TRP A 530 1.16 -4.26 4.54
N GLN A 531 -0.14 -4.02 4.57
CA GLN A 531 -1.26 -4.94 4.33
C GLN A 531 -1.39 -6.13 5.30
N LEU A 532 -0.30 -6.69 5.82
CA LEU A 532 -0.29 -7.87 6.70
C LEU A 532 0.82 -7.80 7.73
N GLU A 533 0.46 -8.04 8.99
CA GLU A 533 1.39 -8.26 10.10
C GLU A 533 1.90 -9.71 10.08
N ILE A 534 2.80 -10.02 9.15
CA ILE A 534 3.30 -11.40 8.95
C ILE A 534 3.84 -12.00 10.25
N GLY A 535 4.55 -11.21 11.07
CA GLY A 535 5.11 -11.65 12.34
C GLY A 535 4.09 -12.10 13.39
N GLN A 536 2.83 -11.70 13.24
CA GLN A 536 1.73 -12.03 14.13
C GLN A 536 0.80 -13.11 13.56
N THR A 537 1.09 -13.64 12.39
CA THR A 537 0.33 -14.72 11.73
C THR A 537 0.60 -16.05 12.46
N THR A 538 -0.45 -16.81 12.76
CA THR A 538 -0.31 -18.10 13.46
C THR A 538 -1.00 -19.25 12.72
N PRO A 539 -0.48 -20.46 12.78
CA PRO A 539 -1.17 -21.66 12.31
C PRO A 539 -2.39 -21.96 13.19
N ALA A 540 -3.31 -22.80 12.67
CA ALA A 540 -4.48 -23.31 13.38
C ALA A 540 -4.10 -24.35 14.46
#